data_957fc1cf9d97f61b6e5d95507bbe387f
#
_entry.id   957fc1cf9d97f61b6e5d95507bbe387f
#
_cell.length_a   1.000
_cell.length_b   1.000
_cell.length_c   1.000
_cell.angle_alpha   90.00
_cell.angle_beta   90.00
_cell.angle_gamma   90.00
#
_symmetry.space_group_name_H-M   'P 1'
#
loop_
_entity.id
_entity.type
_entity.pdbx_description
1 polymer ?
#
loop_
_entity_poly.entity_id
_entity_poly.type
_entity_poly.pdbx_seq_one_letter_code
_entity_poly.pdbx_strand_id
1 'polypeptide(L)'
;MAIHFGRHQVAAVASGVLLLMGFILGLSGFMTAASVLYLLAMATAAGDVVVDTARQLIRGRLDVDLLMLLAAGGAVWLGGFGEAAVLLFLFSLGHALEDLALQRARGAIAALGTYAPEMARRVEADGEAVSYTHLTLPTKA
;
A
#
# COMPACT_ATOMS: atom_id res chain seq x y z
N MET A 1 8.02 14.98 13.82
CA MET A 1 7.03 14.22 13.07
C MET A 1 7.77 13.04 12.42
N ALA A 2 7.85 11.89 13.10
CA ALA A 2 8.54 10.72 12.57
C ALA A 2 7.62 10.06 11.54
N ILE A 3 7.99 10.14 10.27
CA ILE A 3 7.33 9.41 9.20
C ILE A 3 7.68 7.94 9.42
N HIS A 4 6.75 7.16 9.97
CA HIS A 4 6.88 5.71 9.96
C HIS A 4 6.73 5.26 8.51
N PHE A 5 7.87 5.12 7.83
CA PHE A 5 7.93 4.50 6.52
C PHE A 5 7.48 3.03 6.66
N GLY A 6 6.32 2.71 6.14
CA GLY A 6 5.85 1.33 6.04
C GLY A 6 6.80 0.51 5.15
N ARG A 7 6.87 -0.80 5.37
CA ARG A 7 7.75 -1.72 4.60
C ARG A 7 7.56 -1.55 3.09
N HIS A 8 6.32 -1.35 2.62
CA HIS A 8 5.99 -1.13 1.21
C HIS A 8 6.59 0.17 0.65
N GLN A 9 6.64 1.24 1.44
CA GLN A 9 7.25 2.51 1.02
C GLN A 9 8.76 2.39 0.87
N VAL A 10 9.43 1.69 1.79
CA VAL A 10 10.87 1.42 1.70
C VAL A 10 11.18 0.54 0.49
N ALA A 11 10.38 -0.50 0.25
CA ALA A 11 10.55 -1.39 -0.91
C ALA A 11 10.36 -0.63 -2.23
N ALA A 12 9.35 0.24 -2.33
CA ALA A 12 9.12 1.07 -3.52
C ALA A 12 10.28 2.05 -3.79
N VAL A 13 10.82 2.70 -2.77
CA VAL A 13 11.97 3.60 -2.93
C VAL A 13 13.22 2.82 -3.32
N ALA A 14 13.50 1.71 -2.65
CA ALA A 14 14.68 0.88 -2.94
C ALA A 14 14.63 0.31 -4.36
N SER A 15 13.49 -0.24 -4.79
CA SER A 15 13.31 -0.75 -6.14
C SER A 15 13.44 0.35 -7.20
N GLY A 16 12.91 1.56 -6.94
CA GLY A 16 13.06 2.70 -7.83
C GLY A 16 14.50 3.16 -8.00
N VAL A 17 15.28 3.22 -6.92
CA VAL A 17 16.71 3.55 -6.99
C VAL A 17 17.50 2.51 -7.78
N LEU A 18 17.26 1.22 -7.50
CA LEU A 18 17.91 0.12 -8.24
C LEU A 18 17.56 0.13 -9.72
N LEU A 19 16.31 0.42 -10.06
CA LEU A 19 15.86 0.55 -11.44
C LEU A 19 16.55 1.70 -12.17
N LEU A 20 16.64 2.88 -11.55
CA LEU A 20 17.34 4.04 -12.12
C LEU A 20 18.83 3.75 -12.33
N MET A 21 19.48 3.10 -11.36
CA MET A 21 20.88 2.69 -11.52
C MET A 21 21.05 1.68 -12.65
N GLY A 22 20.16 0.69 -12.75
CA GLY A 22 20.16 -0.28 -13.85
C GLY A 22 19.98 0.39 -15.21
N PHE A 23 19.09 1.38 -15.29
CA PHE A 23 18.86 2.14 -16.51
C PHE A 23 20.11 2.94 -16.94
N ILE A 24 20.75 3.66 -16.02
CA ILE A 24 21.98 4.42 -16.30
C ILE A 24 23.12 3.49 -16.75
N LEU A 25 23.31 2.35 -16.08
CA LEU A 25 24.32 1.37 -16.48
C LEU A 25 24.02 0.75 -17.85
N GLY A 26 22.75 0.48 -18.15
CA GLY A 26 22.33 0.00 -19.46
C GLY A 26 22.68 0.98 -20.58
N LEU A 27 22.46 2.27 -20.37
CA LEU A 27 22.87 3.33 -21.31
C LEU A 27 24.39 3.40 -21.48
N SER A 28 25.16 3.06 -20.45
CA SER A 28 26.63 3.03 -20.49
C SER A 28 27.20 1.77 -21.14
N GLY A 29 26.35 0.85 -21.62
CA GLY A 29 26.78 -0.39 -22.31
C GLY A 29 27.08 -1.57 -21.38
N PHE A 30 26.93 -1.43 -20.05
CA PHE A 30 27.15 -2.50 -19.07
C PHE A 30 25.89 -3.38 -18.89
N MET A 31 25.48 -4.07 -19.96
CA MET A 31 24.22 -4.85 -20.01
C MET A 31 24.09 -5.90 -18.90
N THR A 32 25.18 -6.63 -18.58
CA THR A 32 25.16 -7.65 -17.52
C THR A 32 24.95 -7.06 -16.13
N ALA A 33 25.60 -5.93 -15.83
CA ALA A 33 25.41 -5.23 -14.56
C ALA A 33 24.00 -4.62 -14.46
N ALA A 34 23.48 -4.08 -15.55
CA ALA A 34 22.11 -3.56 -15.62
C ALA A 34 21.08 -4.66 -15.36
N SER A 35 21.24 -5.85 -15.96
CA SER A 35 20.33 -7.00 -15.74
C SER A 35 20.31 -7.44 -14.28
N VAL A 36 21.47 -7.46 -13.60
CA VAL A 36 21.54 -7.80 -12.17
C VAL A 36 20.79 -6.77 -11.32
N LEU A 37 20.95 -5.47 -11.63
CA LEU A 37 20.22 -4.42 -10.90
C LEU A 37 18.71 -4.49 -11.15
N TYR A 38 18.26 -4.82 -12.35
CA TYR A 38 16.85 -5.04 -12.64
C TYR A 38 16.28 -6.24 -11.85
N LEU A 39 17.02 -7.34 -11.78
CA LEU A 39 16.62 -8.49 -10.96
C LEU A 39 16.53 -8.15 -9.46
N LEU A 40 17.47 -7.36 -8.94
CA LEU A 40 17.41 -6.89 -7.55
C LEU A 40 16.24 -5.93 -7.33
N ALA A 41 15.98 -5.01 -8.27
CA ALA A 41 14.80 -4.13 -8.20
C ALA A 41 13.50 -4.95 -8.19
N MET A 42 13.40 -5.97 -9.03
CA MET A 42 12.27 -6.89 -9.07
C MET A 42 12.09 -7.65 -7.75
N ALA A 43 13.17 -8.20 -7.21
CA ALA A 43 13.13 -8.94 -5.95
C ALA A 43 12.66 -8.07 -4.78
N THR A 44 13.11 -6.81 -4.72
CA THR A 44 12.68 -5.86 -3.68
C THR A 44 11.23 -5.39 -3.87
N ALA A 45 10.78 -5.21 -5.11
CA ALA A 45 9.42 -4.78 -5.41
C ALA A 45 8.39 -5.91 -5.24
N ALA A 46 8.75 -7.14 -5.63
CA ALA A 46 7.84 -8.29 -5.66
C ALA A 46 7.78 -9.08 -4.34
N GLY A 47 8.75 -8.89 -3.42
CA GLY A 47 8.92 -9.78 -2.28
C GLY A 47 7.67 -10.00 -1.44
N ASP A 48 7.00 -8.93 -1.03
CA ASP A 48 5.77 -9.01 -0.22
C ASP A 48 4.58 -9.46 -1.08
N VAL A 49 4.49 -8.99 -2.33
CA VAL A 49 3.39 -9.29 -3.26
C VAL A 49 3.34 -10.78 -3.64
N VAL A 50 4.50 -11.39 -3.90
CA VAL A 50 4.59 -12.83 -4.22
C VAL A 50 4.05 -13.69 -3.09
N VAL A 51 4.40 -13.37 -1.84
CA VAL A 51 3.95 -14.13 -0.68
C VAL A 51 2.44 -13.99 -0.49
N ASP A 52 1.91 -12.79 -0.62
CA ASP A 52 0.49 -12.53 -0.41
C ASP A 52 -0.35 -13.11 -1.56
N THR A 53 0.10 -12.99 -2.80
CA THR A 53 -0.54 -13.60 -3.98
C THR A 53 -0.55 -15.13 -3.86
N ALA A 54 0.56 -15.74 -3.44
CA ALA A 54 0.61 -17.19 -3.25
C ALA A 54 -0.41 -17.67 -2.21
N ARG A 55 -0.57 -16.93 -1.09
CA ARG A 55 -1.58 -17.24 -0.07
C ARG A 55 -3.01 -17.09 -0.59
N GLN A 56 -3.27 -16.08 -1.42
CA GLN A 56 -4.58 -15.84 -2.02
C GLN A 56 -4.93 -16.92 -3.05
N LEU A 57 -3.95 -17.33 -3.86
CA LEU A 57 -4.12 -18.39 -4.85
C LEU A 57 -4.48 -19.73 -4.18
N ILE A 58 -3.85 -20.09 -3.05
CA ILE A 58 -4.18 -21.29 -2.28
C ILE A 58 -5.62 -21.24 -1.76
N ARG A 59 -6.15 -20.03 -1.52
CA ARG A 59 -7.55 -19.80 -1.10
C ARG A 59 -8.54 -19.73 -2.25
N GLY A 60 -8.10 -19.98 -3.49
CA GLY A 60 -8.92 -19.93 -4.70
C GLY A 60 -9.34 -18.52 -5.12
N ARG A 61 -8.65 -17.49 -4.65
CA ARG A 61 -8.91 -16.10 -5.05
C ARG A 61 -7.90 -15.71 -6.13
N LEU A 62 -8.43 -15.35 -7.29
CA LEU A 62 -7.65 -14.76 -8.37
C LEU A 62 -7.68 -13.25 -8.16
N ASP A 63 -6.51 -12.68 -7.90
CA ASP A 63 -6.34 -11.24 -7.72
C ASP A 63 -5.57 -10.64 -8.90
N VAL A 64 -5.67 -9.32 -9.07
CA VAL A 64 -4.95 -8.55 -10.10
C VAL A 64 -3.43 -8.72 -9.94
N ASP A 65 -2.97 -8.89 -8.70
CA ASP A 65 -1.57 -9.14 -8.34
C ASP A 65 -1.00 -10.38 -9.04
N LEU A 66 -1.79 -11.45 -9.15
CA LEU A 66 -1.41 -12.66 -9.86
C LEU A 66 -1.18 -12.40 -11.35
N LEU A 67 -2.09 -11.66 -11.97
CA LEU A 67 -1.97 -11.31 -13.39
C LEU A 67 -0.72 -10.48 -13.66
N MET A 68 -0.42 -9.55 -12.76
CA MET A 68 0.76 -8.71 -12.85
C MET A 68 2.06 -9.53 -12.68
N LEU A 69 2.10 -10.45 -11.71
CA LEU A 69 3.24 -11.35 -11.53
C LEU A 69 3.45 -12.26 -12.74
N LEU A 70 2.38 -12.77 -13.36
CA LEU A 70 2.43 -13.54 -14.58
C LEU A 70 2.96 -12.70 -15.76
N ALA A 71 2.52 -11.45 -15.89
CA ALA A 71 2.98 -10.53 -16.91
C ALA A 71 4.47 -10.21 -16.73
N ALA A 72 4.91 -9.91 -15.50
CA ALA A 72 6.31 -9.68 -15.19
C ALA A 72 7.18 -10.93 -15.47
N GLY A 73 6.71 -12.11 -15.07
CA GLY A 73 7.37 -13.39 -15.37
C GLY A 73 7.47 -13.65 -16.87
N GLY A 74 6.42 -13.37 -17.63
CA GLY A 74 6.43 -13.45 -19.10
C GLY A 74 7.43 -12.48 -19.74
N ALA A 75 7.53 -11.26 -19.24
CA ALA A 75 8.52 -10.28 -19.71
C ALA A 75 9.95 -10.76 -19.45
N VAL A 76 10.22 -11.31 -18.26
CA VAL A 76 11.53 -11.92 -17.95
C VAL A 76 11.84 -13.09 -18.87
N TRP A 77 10.86 -13.95 -19.14
CA TRP A 77 11.02 -15.10 -20.05
C TRP A 77 11.41 -14.65 -21.46
N LEU A 78 10.89 -13.53 -21.93
CA LEU A 78 11.23 -12.92 -23.21
C LEU A 78 12.54 -12.13 -23.21
N GLY A 79 13.23 -12.05 -22.06
CA GLY A 79 14.48 -11.30 -21.89
C GLY A 79 14.28 -9.81 -21.58
N GLY A 80 13.05 -9.35 -21.41
CA GLY A 80 12.67 -7.97 -21.05
C GLY A 80 12.82 -7.68 -19.56
N PHE A 81 14.05 -7.74 -19.04
CA PHE A 81 14.30 -7.49 -17.60
C PHE A 81 13.95 -6.06 -17.19
N GLY A 82 14.22 -5.08 -18.04
CA GLY A 82 13.91 -3.69 -17.79
C GLY A 82 12.40 -3.44 -17.70
N GLU A 83 11.65 -3.98 -18.65
CA GLU A 83 10.19 -3.88 -18.71
C GLU A 83 9.53 -4.53 -17.49
N ALA A 84 9.98 -5.72 -17.11
CA ALA A 84 9.49 -6.40 -15.91
C ALA A 84 9.81 -5.60 -14.63
N ALA A 85 11.01 -5.03 -14.53
CA ALA A 85 11.40 -4.23 -13.39
C ALA A 85 10.58 -2.94 -13.28
N VAL A 86 10.31 -2.24 -14.38
CA VAL A 86 9.45 -1.06 -14.43
C VAL A 86 8.03 -1.41 -14.01
N LEU A 87 7.48 -2.51 -14.53
CA LEU A 87 6.13 -2.96 -14.23
C LEU A 87 5.96 -3.22 -12.72
N LEU A 88 6.88 -3.99 -12.13
CA LEU A 88 6.84 -4.29 -10.69
C LEU A 88 7.11 -3.07 -9.81
N PHE A 89 7.99 -2.15 -10.24
CA PHE A 89 8.21 -0.89 -9.55
C PHE A 89 6.96 -0.02 -9.53
N LEU A 90 6.30 0.19 -10.67
CA LEU A 90 5.08 0.99 -10.75
C LEU A 90 3.97 0.41 -9.90
N PHE A 91 3.86 -0.91 -9.84
CA PHE A 91 2.91 -1.60 -9.00
C PHE A 91 3.22 -1.41 -7.50
N SER A 92 4.47 -1.61 -7.09
CA SER A 92 4.93 -1.36 -5.72
C SER A 92 4.71 0.11 -5.30
N LEU A 93 4.94 1.04 -6.21
CA LEU A 93 4.67 2.47 -6.00
C LEU A 93 3.17 2.72 -5.82
N GLY A 94 2.31 2.08 -6.63
CA GLY A 94 0.85 2.17 -6.51
C GLY A 94 0.37 1.74 -5.12
N HIS A 95 0.81 0.58 -4.64
CA HIS A 95 0.49 0.10 -3.28
C HIS A 95 1.01 1.05 -2.19
N ALA A 96 2.23 1.56 -2.32
CA ALA A 96 2.77 2.51 -1.34
C ALA A 96 1.96 3.81 -1.28
N LEU A 97 1.46 4.31 -2.43
CA LEU A 97 0.60 5.49 -2.50
C LEU A 97 -0.79 5.22 -1.93
N GLU A 98 -1.36 4.03 -2.21
CA GLU A 98 -2.63 3.61 -1.63
C GLU A 98 -2.57 3.55 -0.11
N ASP A 99 -1.53 2.92 0.45
CA ASP A 99 -1.30 2.87 1.89
C ASP A 99 -1.19 4.26 2.52
N LEU A 100 -0.48 5.18 1.86
CA LEU A 100 -0.38 6.57 2.31
C LEU A 100 -1.74 7.28 2.30
N ALA A 101 -2.54 7.08 1.26
CA ALA A 101 -3.86 7.66 1.15
C ALA A 101 -4.79 7.14 2.25
N LEU A 102 -4.80 5.82 2.48
CA LEU A 102 -5.58 5.19 3.54
C LEU A 102 -5.16 5.63 4.94
N GLN A 103 -3.85 5.77 5.20
CA GLN A 103 -3.34 6.27 6.48
C GLN A 103 -3.80 7.71 6.73
N ARG A 104 -3.76 8.58 5.72
CA ARG A 104 -4.24 9.96 5.84
C ARG A 104 -5.75 10.03 6.08
N ALA A 105 -6.52 9.21 5.36
CA ALA A 105 -7.97 9.14 5.54
C ALA A 105 -8.34 8.69 6.96
N ARG A 106 -7.70 7.63 7.46
CA ARG A 106 -7.91 7.14 8.84
C ARG A 106 -7.51 8.19 9.88
N GLY A 107 -6.41 8.92 9.68
CA GLY A 107 -5.99 10.01 10.56
C GLY A 107 -7.00 11.15 10.61
N ALA A 108 -7.59 11.53 9.48
CA ALA A 108 -8.63 12.55 9.41
C ALA A 108 -9.91 12.13 10.16
N ILE A 109 -10.34 10.85 9.99
CA ILE A 109 -11.50 10.30 10.70
C ILE A 109 -11.24 10.24 12.21
N ALA A 110 -10.06 9.81 12.64
CA ALA A 110 -9.69 9.77 14.05
C ALA A 110 -9.68 11.17 14.68
N ALA A 111 -9.21 12.18 13.94
CA ALA A 111 -9.26 13.58 14.40
C ALA A 111 -10.70 14.08 14.58
N LEU A 112 -11.64 13.69 13.72
CA LEU A 112 -13.05 14.02 13.86
C LEU A 112 -13.69 13.35 15.09
N GLY A 113 -13.26 12.11 15.41
CA GLY A 113 -13.70 11.40 16.62
C GLY A 113 -13.37 12.14 17.91
N THR A 114 -12.29 12.91 17.94
CA THR A 114 -11.90 13.73 19.10
C THR A 114 -12.85 14.92 19.33
N TYR A 115 -13.56 15.37 18.29
CA TYR A 115 -14.57 16.43 18.39
C TYR A 115 -15.97 15.91 18.69
N ALA A 116 -16.19 14.60 18.64
CA ALA A 116 -17.47 14.03 19.04
C ALA A 116 -17.59 14.16 20.58
N PRO A 117 -18.61 14.87 21.11
CA PRO A 117 -18.77 15.00 22.54
C PRO A 117 -19.05 13.62 23.15
N GLU A 118 -18.20 13.21 24.09
CA GLU A 118 -18.39 11.95 24.83
C GLU A 118 -19.63 12.01 25.73
N MET A 119 -20.15 13.20 25.99
CA MET A 119 -21.30 13.46 26.84
C MET A 119 -22.32 14.33 26.13
N ALA A 120 -23.56 13.86 26.07
CA ALA A 120 -24.71 14.66 25.65
C ALA A 120 -25.49 15.13 26.87
N ARG A 121 -25.79 16.43 26.91
CA ARG A 121 -26.63 17.03 27.95
C ARG A 121 -28.08 16.98 27.50
N ARG A 122 -28.89 16.17 28.18
CA ARG A 122 -30.33 16.14 27.97
C ARG A 122 -30.98 17.17 28.88
N VAL A 123 -31.76 18.08 28.31
CA VAL A 123 -32.59 19.01 29.05
C VAL A 123 -33.97 18.38 29.18
N GLU A 124 -34.39 18.05 30.41
CA GLU A 124 -35.75 17.64 30.70
C GLU A 124 -36.65 18.84 30.94
N ALA A 125 -37.99 18.66 30.87
CA ALA A 125 -38.98 19.72 31.00
C ALA A 125 -38.89 20.48 32.35
N ASP A 126 -38.30 19.88 33.38
CA ASP A 126 -38.08 20.48 34.71
C ASP A 126 -36.78 21.29 34.82
N GLY A 127 -36.03 21.46 33.72
CA GLY A 127 -34.82 22.28 33.71
C GLY A 127 -33.59 21.62 34.32
N GLU A 128 -33.68 20.39 34.81
CA GLU A 128 -32.57 19.65 35.37
C GLU A 128 -31.77 18.96 34.25
N ALA A 129 -30.47 19.24 34.17
CA ALA A 129 -29.61 18.69 33.15
C ALA A 129 -28.94 17.42 33.63
N VAL A 130 -29.32 16.29 33.06
CA VAL A 130 -28.71 14.98 33.32
C VAL A 130 -27.68 14.66 32.25
N SER A 131 -26.47 14.30 32.67
CA SER A 131 -25.37 13.87 31.77
C SER A 131 -25.41 12.35 31.62
N TYR A 132 -25.62 11.88 30.39
CA TYR A 132 -25.56 10.45 30.07
C TYR A 132 -24.35 10.15 29.21
N THR A 133 -23.60 9.11 29.57
CA THR A 133 -22.46 8.61 28.81
C THR A 133 -22.86 7.75 27.59
N HIS A 134 -24.11 7.29 27.50
CA HIS A 134 -24.68 6.55 26.39
C HIS A 134 -26.10 7.02 26.07
N LEU A 135 -26.27 7.60 24.91
CA LEU A 135 -27.56 7.87 24.31
C LEU A 135 -27.94 6.71 23.37
N THR A 136 -28.78 5.81 23.82
CA THR A 136 -29.51 4.90 22.94
C THR A 136 -30.75 5.61 22.43
N LEU A 137 -30.76 5.93 21.13
CA LEU A 137 -31.99 6.40 20.48
C LEU A 137 -33.03 5.27 20.52
N PRO A 138 -34.25 5.51 21.02
CA PRO A 138 -35.32 4.52 20.94
C PRO A 138 -35.64 4.29 19.46
N THR A 139 -35.25 3.15 18.91
CA THR A 139 -35.76 2.67 17.62
C THR A 139 -37.22 2.41 17.78
N LYS A 140 -38.06 3.29 17.25
CA LYS A 140 -39.49 3.08 17.15
C LYS A 140 -39.69 1.96 16.11
N ALA A 141 -40.13 0.80 16.58
CA ALA A 141 -40.60 -0.28 15.73
C ALA A 141 -41.87 0.13 14.99
#